data_c42b09d3aff6572498c28e75efc30380
#
_entry.id   c42b09d3aff6572498c28e75efc30380
#
_cell.length_a   1.000
_cell.length_b   1.000
_cell.length_c   1.000
_cell.angle_alpha   90.00
_cell.angle_beta   90.00
_cell.angle_gamma   90.00
#
_symmetry.space_group_name_H-M   'P 1'
#
loop_
_entity.id
_entity.type
_entity.pdbx_description
1 polymer ?
#
loop_
_entity_poly.entity_id
_entity_poly.type
_entity_poly.pdbx_seq_one_letter_code
_entity_poly.pdbx_strand_id
1 'polypeptide(L)'
;MASNKKRRKVAEILLDYGRRVQYSVFECEISRKQFEVLYAKLADLSEGMDDGNIRIYQISKEEMQKIAILGNPSCIREDDLDDVVVI
;
A
#
# COMPACT_ATOMS: atom_id res chain seq x y z
N MET A 1 4.86 17.40 4.61
CA MET A 1 4.83 16.00 5.04
C MET A 1 3.42 15.55 5.25
N ALA A 2 3.04 14.45 4.64
CA ALA A 2 1.76 13.84 4.98
C ALA A 2 1.76 13.64 6.49
N SER A 3 0.71 14.06 7.18
CA SER A 3 0.69 13.94 8.63
C SER A 3 0.82 12.46 9.02
N ASN A 4 1.56 12.19 10.08
CA ASN A 4 1.71 10.83 10.59
C ASN A 4 0.37 10.18 10.91
N LYS A 5 -0.62 11.00 11.23
CA LYS A 5 -1.98 10.55 11.50
C LYS A 5 -2.65 9.97 10.25
N LYS A 6 -2.53 10.65 9.10
CA LYS A 6 -3.07 10.15 7.83
C LYS A 6 -2.35 8.89 7.39
N ARG A 7 -1.04 8.85 7.52
CA ARG A 7 -0.24 7.66 7.19
C ARG A 7 -0.64 6.45 8.02
N ARG A 8 -0.89 6.65 9.31
CA ARG A 8 -1.36 5.56 10.16
C ARG A 8 -2.72 5.03 9.71
N LYS A 9 -3.64 5.93 9.37
CA LYS A 9 -4.97 5.54 8.90
C LYS A 9 -4.88 4.76 7.59
N VAL A 10 -4.04 5.20 6.67
CA VAL A 10 -3.80 4.48 5.42
C VAL A 10 -3.27 3.08 5.71
N ALA A 11 -2.27 2.97 6.57
CA ALA A 11 -1.70 1.67 6.94
C ALA A 11 -2.73 0.77 7.61
N GLU A 12 -3.53 1.29 8.53
CA GLU A 12 -4.58 0.53 9.20
C GLU A 12 -5.60 -0.03 8.20
N ILE A 13 -6.02 0.79 7.24
CA ILE A 13 -6.94 0.34 6.20
C ILE A 13 -6.29 -0.75 5.34
N LEU A 14 -5.06 -0.53 4.90
CA LEU A 14 -4.37 -1.49 4.05
C LEU A 14 -4.13 -2.83 4.74
N LEU A 15 -3.87 -2.83 6.04
CA LEU A 15 -3.69 -4.06 6.80
C LEU A 15 -4.99 -4.89 6.89
N ASP A 16 -6.15 -4.27 6.73
CA ASP A 16 -7.41 -5.00 6.66
C ASP A 16 -7.58 -5.75 5.33
N TYR A 17 -6.85 -5.35 4.30
CA TYR A 17 -6.99 -5.93 2.96
C TYR A 17 -5.78 -6.75 2.53
N GLY A 18 -4.64 -6.59 3.19
CA GLY A 18 -3.42 -7.25 2.76
C GLY A 18 -2.36 -7.22 3.84
N ARG A 19 -1.11 -7.26 3.39
CA ARG A 19 0.04 -7.31 4.29
C ARG A 19 1.08 -6.26 3.93
N ARG A 20 1.80 -5.80 4.93
CA ARG A 20 2.93 -4.90 4.74
C ARG A 20 4.16 -5.73 4.37
N VAL A 21 4.80 -5.38 3.25
CA VAL A 21 6.02 -6.05 2.80
C VAL A 21 7.25 -5.16 2.96
N GLN A 22 7.05 -3.86 2.96
CA GLN A 22 8.04 -2.86 3.36
C GLN A 22 7.29 -1.80 4.15
N TYR A 23 8.00 -0.88 4.80
CA TYR A 23 7.36 0.10 5.67
C TYR A 23 6.20 0.84 5.00
N SER A 24 6.38 1.21 3.74
CA SER A 24 5.38 1.93 2.96
C SER A 24 4.87 1.15 1.76
N VAL A 25 5.05 -0.18 1.73
CA VAL A 25 4.59 -1.02 0.64
C VAL A 25 3.70 -2.13 1.16
N PHE A 26 2.52 -2.24 0.59
CA PHE A 26 1.52 -3.21 0.99
C PHE A 26 1.10 -4.06 -0.21
N GLU A 27 0.94 -5.35 0.01
CA GLU A 27 0.42 -6.28 -0.99
C GLU A 27 -0.95 -6.77 -0.57
N CYS A 28 -1.93 -6.62 -1.45
CA CYS A 28 -3.31 -6.99 -1.19
C CYS A 28 -3.83 -7.92 -2.28
N GLU A 29 -4.25 -9.13 -1.89
CA GLU A 29 -4.93 -10.05 -2.80
C GLU A 29 -6.42 -9.90 -2.58
N ILE A 30 -7.09 -9.12 -3.43
CA ILE A 30 -8.48 -8.74 -3.23
C ILE A 30 -9.27 -8.84 -4.53
N SER A 31 -10.58 -9.01 -4.38
CA SER A 31 -11.49 -9.02 -5.50
C SER A 31 -11.67 -7.59 -6.05
N ARG A 32 -12.28 -7.49 -7.24
CA ARG A 32 -12.57 -6.20 -7.83
C ARG A 32 -13.49 -5.35 -6.95
N LYS A 33 -14.48 -5.96 -6.32
CA LYS A 33 -15.38 -5.25 -5.40
C LYS A 33 -14.63 -4.71 -4.19
N GLN A 34 -13.76 -5.52 -3.62
CA GLN A 34 -12.92 -5.11 -2.50
C GLN A 34 -11.98 -3.98 -2.91
N PHE A 35 -11.44 -4.05 -4.12
CA PHE A 35 -10.59 -3.00 -4.65
C PHE A 35 -11.34 -1.67 -4.77
N GLU A 36 -12.57 -1.70 -5.27
CA GLU A 36 -13.37 -0.48 -5.40
C GLU A 36 -13.64 0.17 -4.05
N VAL A 37 -13.95 -0.62 -3.03
CA VAL A 37 -14.17 -0.12 -1.67
C VAL A 37 -12.88 0.44 -1.10
N LEU A 38 -11.76 -0.29 -1.24
CA LEU A 38 -10.46 0.14 -0.77
C LEU A 38 -10.03 1.44 -1.45
N TYR A 39 -10.18 1.51 -2.77
CA TYR A 39 -9.83 2.70 -3.54
C TYR A 39 -10.59 3.93 -3.04
N ALA A 40 -11.89 3.79 -2.80
CA ALA A 40 -12.70 4.90 -2.31
C ALA A 40 -12.21 5.38 -0.94
N LYS A 41 -11.86 4.46 -0.04
CA LYS A 41 -11.33 4.81 1.27
C LYS A 41 -9.99 5.54 1.17
N LEU A 42 -9.10 5.05 0.31
CA LEU A 42 -7.78 5.66 0.12
C LEU A 42 -7.88 7.03 -0.57
N ALA A 43 -8.77 7.16 -1.55
CA ALA A 43 -9.00 8.42 -2.23
C ALA A 43 -9.49 9.50 -1.26
N ASP A 44 -10.40 9.12 -0.37
CA ASP A 44 -10.91 10.03 0.67
C ASP A 44 -9.80 10.51 1.60
N LEU A 45 -8.94 9.59 2.04
CA LEU A 45 -7.81 9.94 2.91
C LEU A 45 -6.73 10.73 2.20
N SER A 46 -6.56 10.55 0.90
CA SER A 46 -5.54 11.27 0.13
C SER A 46 -5.94 12.70 -0.18
N GLU A 47 -7.20 13.04 -0.03
CA GLU A 47 -7.68 14.40 -0.27
C GLU A 47 -7.02 15.36 0.72
N GLY A 48 -6.43 16.43 0.18
CA GLY A 48 -5.71 17.40 0.98
C GLY A 48 -4.29 16.99 1.37
N MET A 49 -3.79 15.89 0.81
CA MET A 49 -2.40 15.47 1.01
C MET A 49 -1.47 16.35 0.21
N ASP A 50 -0.76 17.26 0.86
CA ASP A 50 0.19 18.16 0.21
C ASP A 50 1.57 17.53 0.01
N ASP A 51 1.96 16.63 0.92
CA ASP A 51 3.27 15.98 0.91
C ASP A 51 3.12 14.48 0.80
N GLY A 52 3.49 13.96 -0.33
CA GLY A 52 3.42 12.53 -0.57
C GLY A 52 2.23 12.14 -1.41
N ASN A 53 2.17 10.90 -1.76
CA ASN A 53 1.11 10.35 -2.59
C ASN A 53 0.92 8.87 -2.29
N ILE A 54 -0.17 8.33 -2.81
CA ILE A 54 -0.43 6.90 -2.76
C ILE A 54 -0.43 6.39 -4.19
N ARG A 55 0.47 5.45 -4.49
CA ARG A 55 0.53 4.82 -5.80
C ARG A 55 -0.05 3.41 -5.70
N ILE A 56 -0.90 3.07 -6.63
CA ILE A 56 -1.56 1.78 -6.66
C ILE A 56 -1.18 1.06 -7.93
N TYR A 57 -0.53 -0.09 -7.79
CA TYR A 57 -0.16 -0.94 -8.93
C TYR A 57 -1.05 -2.17 -8.93
N GLN A 58 -1.77 -2.37 -10.03
CA GLN A 58 -2.56 -3.58 -10.22
C GLN A 58 -1.69 -4.60 -10.95
N ILE A 59 -1.39 -5.70 -10.27
CA ILE A 59 -0.47 -6.71 -10.78
C ILE A 59 -1.22 -8.05 -10.82
N SER A 60 -1.17 -8.72 -11.97
CA SER A 60 -1.79 -10.04 -12.10
C SER A 60 -1.03 -11.10 -11.31
N LYS A 61 -1.67 -12.25 -11.06
CA LYS A 61 -1.02 -13.37 -10.38
C LYS A 61 0.22 -13.84 -11.12
N GLU A 62 0.18 -13.84 -12.45
CA GLU A 62 1.34 -14.22 -13.27
C GLU A 62 2.50 -13.27 -13.07
N GLU A 63 2.23 -11.97 -13.04
CA GLU A 63 3.24 -10.97 -12.81
C GLU A 63 3.82 -11.04 -11.40
N MET A 64 2.98 -11.35 -10.41
CA MET A 64 3.43 -11.52 -9.04
C MET A 64 4.44 -12.65 -8.89
N GLN A 65 4.29 -13.73 -9.67
CA GLN A 65 5.22 -14.85 -9.65
C GLN A 65 6.61 -14.49 -10.19
N LYS A 66 6.71 -13.41 -10.93
CA LYS A 66 7.97 -12.96 -11.51
C LYS A 66 8.73 -11.99 -10.60
N ILE A 67 8.15 -11.60 -9.49
CA ILE A 67 8.81 -10.67 -8.56
C ILE A 67 9.98 -11.37 -7.89
N ALA A 68 11.15 -10.79 -8.02
CA ALA A 68 12.35 -11.28 -7.35
C ALA A 68 12.56 -10.51 -6.04
N ILE A 69 12.87 -11.25 -4.99
CA ILE A 69 13.13 -10.67 -3.68
C ILE A 69 14.54 -11.01 -3.27
N LEU A 70 15.34 -9.97 -3.02
CA LEU A 70 16.71 -10.10 -2.58
C LEU A 70 16.81 -9.62 -1.13
N GLY A 71 17.73 -10.21 -0.38
CA GLY A 71 17.90 -9.85 1.01
C GLY A 71 16.90 -10.54 1.91
N ASN A 72 16.56 -9.90 3.02
CA ASN A 72 15.61 -10.44 4.00
C ASN A 72 14.19 -9.91 3.74
N PRO A 73 13.28 -10.75 3.23
CA PRO A 73 11.92 -10.29 2.92
C PRO A 73 11.09 -9.91 4.15
N SER A 74 11.55 -10.27 5.34
CA SER A 74 10.86 -9.90 6.59
C SER A 74 11.31 -8.55 7.13
N CYS A 75 12.32 -7.92 6.52
CA CYS A 75 12.86 -6.66 6.99
C CYS A 75 12.02 -5.49 6.50
N ILE A 76 11.47 -4.72 7.43
CA ILE A 76 10.65 -3.54 7.12
C ILE A 76 11.40 -2.31 7.62
N ARG A 77 11.66 -1.36 6.74
CA ARG A 77 12.42 -0.14 7.06
C ARG A 77 11.50 1.06 7.18
N GLU A 78 11.74 1.86 8.21
CA GLU A 78 10.98 3.09 8.46
C GLU A 78 11.36 4.25 7.54
N ASP A 79 12.47 4.14 6.83
CA ASP A 79 12.94 5.20 5.92
C ASP A 79 12.27 5.18 4.55
N ASP A 80 11.36 4.25 4.30
CA ASP A 80 10.52 4.28 3.12
C ASP A 80 9.53 5.44 3.26
N LEU A 81 9.57 6.38 2.33
CA LEU A 81 8.87 7.66 2.46
C LEU A 81 7.48 7.70 1.80
N ASP A 82 7.27 6.92 0.77
CA ASP A 82 6.02 6.92 0.00
C ASP A 82 5.26 5.61 0.18
N ASP A 83 3.94 5.71 0.26
CA ASP A 83 3.10 4.52 0.35
C ASP A 83 2.88 3.94 -1.04
N VAL A 84 3.14 2.65 -1.19
CA VAL A 84 2.93 1.91 -2.43
C VAL A 84 2.01 0.73 -2.12
N VAL A 85 0.94 0.62 -2.88
CA VAL A 85 -0.02 -0.48 -2.75
C VAL A 85 0.04 -1.33 -4.00
N VAL A 86 0.26 -2.62 -3.82
CA VAL A 86 0.29 -3.60 -4.91
C VAL A 86 -0.94 -4.49 -4.80
N ILE A 87 -1.70 -4.54 -5.85
CA ILE A 87 -2.96 -5.27 -5.88
C ILE A 87 -2.97 -6.31 -6.99
#